data_2ab751a8b7e0ba84da23dfe0b478c226
#
_entry.id   2ab751a8b7e0ba84da23dfe0b478c226
#
_cell.length_a   1.000
_cell.length_b   1.000
_cell.length_c   1.000
_cell.angle_alpha   90.00
_cell.angle_beta   90.00
_cell.angle_gamma   90.00
#
_symmetry.space_group_name_H-M   'P 1'
#
loop_
_entity.id
_entity.type
_entity.pdbx_description
1 polymer ?
#
loop_
_entity_poly.entity_id
_entity_poly.type
_entity_poly.pdbx_seq_one_letter_code
_entity_poly.pdbx_strand_id
1 'polypeptide(L)'
;MSTPQRRSILRIIWRIVGGLALVLIAAAGWLAWWATHGGEAWLDRKAEERIHAVIEQASVPGYNFTLGRLKADARHGRLTVSDAELSFEPRLLDSLRTGAYQYLFAGKVAKAELRGLSFWRLLLHGEFRVGAIELQGPEFHYYTGPKRVDLADPFKRLGHGGNSLVSVLFTDTLSIADASATVQDLNKDLPELKVNGLSVHGTSVRVSAAGRNAGVRLAVAGTDLRVDSISTLLPDGSNLHIGAVALSRTKQNGLLTAIRITPPPTDSMSVDRMAKSVMTLAVDSLVMAGLDFDRSIADEALFIHRMGIHGLHVAVDLDKSLPEEPPEPVRLPPAALASMPFSIRVDTLALVDAEVHYRERDAKTGRWGEVPFSRMSAQFRNITNDAAATTDSITGRFNATFFDSAQVVGTYAAALDGSEKFSITTTVTRLPLVEVNRATQPLMRMQVEKGILNSLTMRMEGNARRAKGTMELAYTGLLVRVEPGTPTALRSSMFGNVMDAMLQQQYGGGMTADRERNFSIERDPDRSMLTYLWHATREGLTRNLVPEAKERMRTMVRTDLDNWKKERAARKVKK
;
A
#
# COMPACT_ATOMS: atom_id res chain seq x y z
N MET A 1 -18.16 0.95 21.44
CA MET A 1 -17.80 0.88 20.00
C MET A 1 -16.54 0.04 19.91
N SER A 2 -16.68 -1.22 19.47
CA SER A 2 -15.61 -2.21 19.47
C SER A 2 -14.67 -1.96 18.27
N THR A 3 -13.37 -1.84 18.55
CA THR A 3 -12.29 -1.75 17.56
C THR A 3 -12.31 -2.96 16.61
N PRO A 4 -12.23 -2.76 15.29
CA PRO A 4 -12.18 -3.89 14.35
C PRO A 4 -10.83 -4.59 14.45
N GLN A 5 -10.83 -5.86 14.84
CA GLN A 5 -9.66 -6.73 14.88
C GLN A 5 -9.09 -6.93 13.46
N ARG A 6 -7.86 -6.49 13.27
CA ARG A 6 -7.09 -6.46 12.03
C ARG A 6 -6.36 -7.79 11.84
N ARG A 7 -6.57 -8.52 10.73
CA ARG A 7 -6.02 -9.88 10.51
C ARG A 7 -5.23 -9.99 9.21
N SER A 8 -4.05 -10.61 9.27
CA SER A 8 -2.97 -10.62 8.28
C SER A 8 -3.11 -11.72 7.22
N ILE A 9 -2.90 -11.38 5.95
CA ILE A 9 -2.81 -12.26 4.77
C ILE A 9 -1.73 -13.35 4.93
N LEU A 10 -0.62 -13.06 5.61
CA LEU A 10 0.44 -14.02 5.89
C LEU A 10 -0.06 -15.27 6.66
N ARG A 11 -1.01 -15.12 7.58
CA ARG A 11 -1.60 -16.25 8.30
C ARG A 11 -2.45 -17.15 7.40
N ILE A 12 -3.05 -16.59 6.35
CA ILE A 12 -3.87 -17.35 5.41
C ILE A 12 -2.96 -18.31 4.62
N ILE A 13 -1.84 -17.84 4.10
CA ILE A 13 -0.88 -18.65 3.35
C ILE A 13 -0.33 -19.79 4.22
N TRP A 14 0.10 -19.52 5.45
CA TRP A 14 0.62 -20.54 6.36
C TRP A 14 -0.40 -21.60 6.79
N ARG A 15 -1.68 -21.28 6.82
CA ARG A 15 -2.74 -22.21 7.19
C ARG A 15 -3.19 -23.10 6.05
N ILE A 16 -3.15 -22.60 4.82
CA ILE A 16 -3.38 -23.40 3.61
C ILE A 16 -2.34 -24.51 3.52
N VAL A 17 -1.08 -24.16 3.71
CA VAL A 17 0.05 -25.11 3.73
C VAL A 17 -0.09 -26.13 4.86
N GLY A 18 -0.49 -25.70 6.06
CA GLY A 18 -0.69 -26.58 7.23
C GLY A 18 -1.85 -27.57 7.05
N GLY A 19 -2.95 -27.15 6.43
CA GLY A 19 -4.11 -28.01 6.18
C GLY A 19 -3.82 -29.16 5.20
N LEU A 20 -3.15 -28.84 4.10
CA LEU A 20 -2.77 -29.86 3.10
C LEU A 20 -1.71 -30.83 3.63
N ALA A 21 -0.72 -30.31 4.35
CA ALA A 21 0.30 -31.13 5.02
C ALA A 21 -0.37 -32.12 6.00
N LEU A 22 -1.40 -31.69 6.76
CA LEU A 22 -2.10 -32.52 7.73
C LEU A 22 -2.91 -33.67 7.07
N VAL A 23 -3.55 -33.40 5.93
CA VAL A 23 -4.29 -34.43 5.16
C VAL A 23 -3.32 -35.47 4.58
N LEU A 24 -2.21 -35.05 4.00
CA LEU A 24 -1.18 -35.95 3.48
C LEU A 24 -0.51 -36.77 4.58
N ILE A 25 -0.40 -36.20 5.79
CA ILE A 25 0.17 -36.85 6.96
C ILE A 25 -0.79 -37.87 7.58
N ALA A 26 -2.08 -37.59 7.66
CA ALA A 26 -3.05 -38.57 8.15
C ALA A 26 -3.08 -39.81 7.22
N ALA A 27 -3.01 -39.61 5.90
CA ALA A 27 -2.89 -40.70 4.93
C ALA A 27 -1.56 -41.47 5.09
N ALA A 28 -0.46 -40.78 5.32
CA ALA A 28 0.86 -41.40 5.48
C ALA A 28 1.04 -42.14 6.82
N GLY A 29 0.50 -41.60 7.92
CA GLY A 29 0.54 -42.24 9.25
C GLY A 29 -0.19 -43.58 9.29
N TRP A 30 -1.32 -43.64 8.60
CA TRP A 30 -2.08 -44.88 8.48
C TRP A 30 -1.38 -45.91 7.59
N LEU A 31 -0.77 -45.52 6.48
CA LEU A 31 0.02 -46.38 5.63
C LEU A 31 1.25 -46.96 6.33
N ALA A 32 1.89 -46.18 7.16
CA ALA A 32 3.03 -46.59 7.95
C ALA A 32 2.69 -47.70 8.95
N TRP A 33 1.58 -47.56 9.69
CA TRP A 33 1.08 -48.58 10.62
C TRP A 33 0.78 -49.90 9.92
N TRP A 34 0.27 -49.84 8.70
CA TRP A 34 -0.12 -51.04 7.92
C TRP A 34 1.04 -51.70 7.22
N ALA A 35 2.05 -50.95 6.70
CA ALA A 35 3.25 -51.50 6.06
C ALA A 35 4.09 -52.40 7.02
N THR A 36 3.96 -52.24 8.33
CA THR A 36 4.64 -53.08 9.32
C THR A 36 3.93 -54.40 9.61
N HIS A 37 2.72 -54.64 9.06
CA HIS A 37 1.87 -55.80 9.38
C HIS A 37 1.60 -56.77 8.20
N GLY A 38 2.19 -56.60 7.01
CA GLY A 38 1.98 -57.54 5.90
C GLY A 38 2.75 -57.30 4.60
N GLY A 39 3.26 -58.33 4.01
CA GLY A 39 4.22 -58.42 2.90
C GLY A 39 3.95 -57.65 1.60
N GLU A 40 5.04 -57.41 0.83
CA GLU A 40 5.18 -56.43 -0.28
C GLU A 40 4.21 -56.56 -1.48
N ALA A 41 3.76 -57.75 -1.89
CA ALA A 41 2.90 -57.94 -3.06
C ALA A 41 1.38 -57.83 -2.79
N TRP A 42 0.95 -57.89 -1.54
CA TRP A 42 -0.41 -57.70 -1.09
C TRP A 42 -0.71 -56.23 -0.78
N LEU A 43 0.36 -55.42 -0.61
CA LEU A 43 0.37 -54.03 -0.23
C LEU A 43 -0.30 -53.11 -1.27
N ASP A 44 -0.02 -53.33 -2.57
CA ASP A 44 -0.51 -52.38 -3.59
C ASP A 44 -2.03 -52.39 -3.79
N ARG A 45 -2.69 -53.54 -3.77
CA ARG A 45 -4.13 -53.67 -4.04
C ARG A 45 -5.02 -53.34 -2.84
N LYS A 46 -4.62 -53.74 -1.64
CA LYS A 46 -5.41 -53.43 -0.42
C LYS A 46 -5.12 -52.07 0.17
N ALA A 47 -4.02 -51.44 -0.17
CA ALA A 47 -3.73 -50.05 0.17
C ALA A 47 -4.74 -49.09 -0.48
N GLU A 48 -5.00 -49.27 -1.75
CA GLU A 48 -5.93 -48.48 -2.52
C GLU A 48 -7.37 -48.58 -1.97
N GLU A 49 -7.87 -49.80 -1.73
CA GLU A 49 -9.23 -50.05 -1.16
C GLU A 49 -9.41 -49.48 0.25
N ARG A 50 -8.38 -49.55 1.11
CA ARG A 50 -8.48 -49.04 2.48
C ARG A 50 -8.23 -47.54 2.61
N ILE A 51 -7.40 -46.95 1.74
CA ILE A 51 -7.26 -45.50 1.66
C ILE A 51 -8.59 -44.87 1.23
N HIS A 52 -9.26 -45.44 0.24
CA HIS A 52 -10.60 -44.99 -0.13
C HIS A 52 -11.58 -45.07 1.07
N ALA A 53 -11.54 -46.17 1.84
CA ALA A 53 -12.40 -46.31 3.03
C ALA A 53 -12.08 -45.31 4.15
N VAL A 54 -10.81 -44.96 4.37
CA VAL A 54 -10.40 -43.96 5.35
C VAL A 54 -10.74 -42.54 4.89
N ILE A 55 -10.64 -42.26 3.59
CA ILE A 55 -11.08 -41.02 2.98
C ILE A 55 -12.61 -40.86 3.12
N GLU A 56 -13.37 -41.91 2.86
CA GLU A 56 -14.83 -41.89 3.09
C GLU A 56 -15.20 -41.67 4.56
N GLN A 57 -14.46 -42.25 5.50
CA GLN A 57 -14.65 -42.01 6.94
C GLN A 57 -14.19 -40.63 7.44
N ALA A 58 -13.20 -40.02 6.76
CA ALA A 58 -12.71 -38.68 7.06
C ALA A 58 -13.46 -37.59 6.30
N SER A 59 -14.45 -37.96 5.46
CA SER A 59 -15.17 -37.00 4.61
C SER A 59 -15.93 -35.97 5.45
N VAL A 60 -15.60 -34.72 5.28
CA VAL A 60 -16.37 -33.59 5.77
C VAL A 60 -17.59 -33.44 4.84
N PRO A 61 -18.84 -33.37 5.36
CA PRO A 61 -20.03 -33.24 4.52
C PRO A 61 -19.90 -32.09 3.51
N GLY A 62 -20.08 -32.39 2.24
CA GLY A 62 -19.98 -31.41 1.14
C GLY A 62 -18.56 -31.20 0.57
N TYR A 63 -17.55 -31.92 1.09
CA TYR A 63 -16.20 -31.95 0.52
C TYR A 63 -15.96 -33.33 -0.14
N ASN A 64 -15.27 -33.27 -1.28
CA ASN A 64 -14.81 -34.45 -2.01
C ASN A 64 -13.27 -34.45 -2.02
N PHE A 65 -12.69 -35.55 -1.58
CA PHE A 65 -11.26 -35.76 -1.63
C PHE A 65 -10.93 -36.92 -2.57
N THR A 66 -10.11 -36.67 -3.57
CA THR A 66 -9.65 -37.69 -4.52
C THR A 66 -8.13 -37.84 -4.46
N LEU A 67 -7.66 -39.06 -4.51
CA LEU A 67 -6.24 -39.38 -4.66
C LEU A 67 -6.06 -40.15 -5.97
N GLY A 68 -5.11 -39.68 -6.77
CA GLY A 68 -4.69 -40.42 -7.95
C GLY A 68 -3.84 -41.64 -7.58
N ARG A 69 -2.57 -41.62 -7.95
CA ARG A 69 -1.65 -42.75 -7.66
C ARG A 69 -0.89 -42.55 -6.36
N LEU A 70 -0.92 -43.58 -5.51
CA LEU A 70 -0.10 -43.68 -4.32
C LEU A 70 1.02 -44.72 -4.57
N LYS A 71 2.25 -44.35 -4.28
CA LYS A 71 3.42 -45.23 -4.33
C LYS A 71 4.19 -45.18 -3.03
N ALA A 72 4.23 -46.28 -2.32
CA ALA A 72 5.00 -46.42 -1.09
C ALA A 72 6.30 -47.22 -1.37
N ASP A 73 7.42 -46.72 -0.81
CA ASP A 73 8.70 -47.42 -0.78
C ASP A 73 9.11 -47.50 0.70
N ALA A 74 8.66 -48.57 1.35
CA ALA A 74 8.87 -48.81 2.75
C ALA A 74 10.36 -49.01 3.12
N ARG A 75 11.16 -49.52 2.19
CA ARG A 75 12.59 -49.79 2.39
C ARG A 75 13.39 -48.52 2.48
N HIS A 76 12.99 -47.48 1.75
CA HIS A 76 13.65 -46.17 1.76
C HIS A 76 12.86 -45.08 2.54
N GLY A 77 11.77 -45.49 3.23
CA GLY A 77 10.96 -44.56 3.98
C GLY A 77 10.33 -43.45 3.11
N ARG A 78 9.94 -43.75 1.87
CA ARG A 78 9.42 -42.80 0.89
C ARG A 78 7.95 -43.09 0.57
N LEU A 79 7.12 -42.01 0.54
CA LEU A 79 5.76 -42.06 0.08
C LEU A 79 5.55 -40.99 -0.97
N THR A 80 5.03 -41.36 -2.15
CA THR A 80 4.70 -40.43 -3.24
C THR A 80 3.20 -40.51 -3.52
N VAL A 81 2.55 -39.37 -3.53
CA VAL A 81 1.16 -39.19 -3.93
C VAL A 81 1.14 -38.33 -5.19
N SER A 82 0.43 -38.75 -6.21
CA SER A 82 0.23 -37.99 -7.44
C SER A 82 -1.25 -37.65 -7.59
N ASP A 83 -1.54 -36.46 -8.10
CA ASP A 83 -2.89 -36.00 -8.43
C ASP A 83 -3.87 -36.06 -7.24
N ALA A 84 -3.48 -35.50 -6.09
CA ALA A 84 -4.40 -35.31 -4.97
C ALA A 84 -5.24 -34.06 -5.17
N GLU A 85 -6.56 -34.17 -4.99
CA GLU A 85 -7.49 -33.05 -5.14
C GLU A 85 -8.49 -33.03 -4.00
N LEU A 86 -8.68 -31.84 -3.41
CA LEU A 86 -9.72 -31.52 -2.46
C LEU A 86 -10.66 -30.50 -3.11
N SER A 87 -11.90 -30.90 -3.33
CA SER A 87 -12.95 -30.05 -3.89
C SER A 87 -14.16 -30.02 -2.95
N PHE A 88 -15.09 -29.13 -3.21
CA PHE A 88 -16.35 -29.05 -2.45
C PHE A 88 -17.54 -28.89 -3.39
N GLU A 89 -18.72 -29.26 -2.91
CA GLU A 89 -19.95 -29.13 -3.67
C GLU A 89 -20.31 -27.65 -3.88
N PRO A 90 -20.77 -27.24 -5.10
CA PRO A 90 -21.12 -25.85 -5.41
C PRO A 90 -22.13 -25.21 -4.44
N ARG A 91 -23.05 -25.98 -3.86
CA ARG A 91 -24.00 -25.50 -2.85
C ARG A 91 -23.38 -24.92 -1.60
N LEU A 92 -22.12 -25.28 -1.29
CA LEU A 92 -21.40 -24.70 -0.15
C LEU A 92 -21.04 -23.24 -0.37
N LEU A 93 -20.88 -22.76 -1.62
CA LEU A 93 -20.68 -21.34 -1.93
C LEU A 93 -21.89 -20.50 -1.50
N ASP A 94 -23.11 -21.00 -1.69
CA ASP A 94 -24.31 -20.31 -1.22
C ASP A 94 -24.39 -20.29 0.31
N SER A 95 -24.02 -21.41 0.93
CA SER A 95 -23.92 -21.51 2.39
C SER A 95 -22.83 -20.58 2.95
N LEU A 96 -21.74 -20.36 2.21
CA LEU A 96 -20.71 -19.38 2.55
C LEU A 96 -21.25 -17.94 2.44
N ARG A 97 -21.98 -17.60 1.37
CA ARG A 97 -22.63 -16.29 1.18
C ARG A 97 -23.64 -15.96 2.28
N THR A 98 -24.40 -16.95 2.74
CA THR A 98 -25.35 -16.79 3.84
C THR A 98 -24.70 -16.77 5.23
N GLY A 99 -23.40 -17.01 5.31
CA GLY A 99 -22.63 -17.01 6.56
C GLY A 99 -22.80 -18.30 7.39
N ALA A 100 -23.27 -19.39 6.80
CA ALA A 100 -23.28 -20.71 7.44
C ALA A 100 -21.85 -21.27 7.58
N TYR A 101 -20.98 -20.93 6.64
CA TYR A 101 -19.55 -21.19 6.70
C TYR A 101 -18.77 -19.86 6.78
N GLN A 102 -17.58 -19.91 7.35
CA GLN A 102 -16.70 -18.75 7.43
C GLN A 102 -15.75 -18.66 6.23
N TYR A 103 -15.37 -19.81 5.68
CA TYR A 103 -14.51 -19.96 4.52
C TYR A 103 -14.73 -21.33 3.88
N LEU A 104 -14.35 -21.44 2.62
CA LEU A 104 -14.21 -22.70 1.90
C LEU A 104 -12.80 -22.75 1.30
N PHE A 105 -12.29 -23.96 1.18
CA PHE A 105 -10.98 -24.23 0.62
C PHE A 105 -11.06 -25.36 -0.38
N ALA A 106 -10.45 -25.19 -1.54
CA ALA A 106 -10.19 -26.24 -2.51
C ALA A 106 -8.72 -26.24 -2.88
N GLY A 107 -8.20 -27.37 -3.28
CA GLY A 107 -6.81 -27.45 -3.68
C GLY A 107 -6.50 -28.72 -4.46
N LYS A 108 -5.49 -28.61 -5.33
CA LYS A 108 -4.95 -29.71 -6.13
C LYS A 108 -3.46 -29.75 -5.95
N VAL A 109 -2.89 -30.94 -5.88
CA VAL A 109 -1.44 -31.14 -5.79
C VAL A 109 -1.04 -32.17 -6.84
N ALA A 110 -0.22 -31.75 -7.80
CA ALA A 110 0.24 -32.63 -8.85
C ALA A 110 1.13 -33.75 -8.30
N LYS A 111 2.03 -33.41 -7.36
CA LYS A 111 2.89 -34.41 -6.71
C LYS A 111 3.22 -33.97 -5.28
N ALA A 112 3.05 -34.90 -4.34
CA ALA A 112 3.53 -34.79 -2.97
C ALA A 112 4.48 -35.95 -2.65
N GLU A 113 5.64 -35.67 -2.05
CA GLU A 113 6.63 -36.65 -1.68
C GLU A 113 7.02 -36.47 -0.21
N LEU A 114 6.94 -37.58 0.56
CA LEU A 114 7.41 -37.63 1.94
C LEU A 114 8.62 -38.56 1.97
N ARG A 115 9.71 -38.11 2.59
CA ARG A 115 10.97 -38.88 2.72
C ARG A 115 11.36 -39.00 4.18
N GLY A 116 12.04 -40.08 4.50
CA GLY A 116 12.57 -40.33 5.84
C GLY A 116 11.47 -40.61 6.88
N LEU A 117 10.44 -41.35 6.48
CA LEU A 117 9.39 -41.81 7.39
C LEU A 117 9.98 -42.74 8.46
N SER A 118 9.88 -42.36 9.74
CA SER A 118 10.34 -43.18 10.87
C SER A 118 9.20 -44.00 11.45
N PHE A 119 9.01 -45.22 10.95
CA PHE A 119 7.94 -46.13 11.36
C PHE A 119 8.03 -46.52 12.85
N TRP A 120 9.24 -46.67 13.43
CA TRP A 120 9.42 -47.07 14.82
C TRP A 120 8.99 -46.01 15.83
N ARG A 121 9.18 -44.74 15.54
CA ARG A 121 8.73 -43.64 16.43
C ARG A 121 7.23 -43.48 16.43
N LEU A 122 6.60 -43.72 15.28
CA LEU A 122 5.15 -43.71 15.19
C LEU A 122 4.52 -44.82 16.04
N LEU A 123 5.07 -46.03 16.00
CA LEU A 123 4.57 -47.19 16.74
C LEU A 123 4.78 -47.09 18.26
N LEU A 124 5.96 -46.59 18.71
CA LEU A 124 6.32 -46.60 20.13
C LEU A 124 5.88 -45.32 20.86
N HIS A 125 5.79 -44.17 20.18
CA HIS A 125 5.56 -42.88 20.80
C HIS A 125 4.36 -42.12 20.25
N GLY A 126 3.69 -42.63 19.23
CA GLY A 126 2.62 -41.88 18.52
C GLY A 126 3.09 -40.60 17.82
N GLU A 127 4.41 -40.45 17.63
CA GLU A 127 5.01 -39.29 16.96
C GLU A 127 5.23 -39.59 15.49
N PHE A 128 4.64 -38.77 14.62
CA PHE A 128 4.85 -38.84 13.18
C PHE A 128 6.03 -37.94 12.79
N ARG A 129 7.17 -38.55 12.49
CA ARG A 129 8.36 -37.84 12.05
C ARG A 129 8.71 -38.17 10.62
N VAL A 130 8.79 -37.11 9.79
CA VAL A 130 9.16 -37.17 8.37
C VAL A 130 10.43 -36.34 8.20
N GLY A 131 11.42 -36.84 7.49
CA GLY A 131 12.65 -36.08 7.21
C GLY A 131 12.36 -34.91 6.27
N ALA A 132 11.64 -35.15 5.18
CA ALA A 132 11.29 -34.10 4.22
C ALA A 132 9.86 -34.25 3.67
N ILE A 133 9.17 -33.14 3.46
CA ILE A 133 7.91 -33.02 2.75
C ILE A 133 8.14 -32.13 1.54
N GLU A 134 7.87 -32.62 0.35
CA GLU A 134 8.00 -31.89 -0.90
C GLU A 134 6.66 -31.85 -1.64
N LEU A 135 6.16 -30.66 -1.98
CA LEU A 135 4.96 -30.43 -2.78
C LEU A 135 5.37 -29.73 -4.07
N GLN A 136 4.91 -30.24 -5.22
CA GLN A 136 5.20 -29.71 -6.54
C GLN A 136 3.89 -29.26 -7.22
N GLY A 137 3.85 -28.01 -7.69
CA GLY A 137 2.76 -27.42 -8.42
C GLY A 137 1.40 -27.47 -7.70
N PRO A 138 1.31 -27.17 -6.37
CA PRO A 138 0.01 -27.14 -5.73
C PRO A 138 -0.77 -25.91 -6.16
N GLU A 139 -2.06 -26.11 -6.41
CA GLU A 139 -3.04 -25.06 -6.73
C GLU A 139 -4.01 -24.92 -5.55
N PHE A 140 -4.23 -23.70 -5.07
CA PHE A 140 -5.08 -23.44 -3.92
C PHE A 140 -6.15 -22.41 -4.25
N HIS A 141 -7.40 -22.70 -3.86
CA HIS A 141 -8.51 -21.77 -3.95
C HIS A 141 -9.11 -21.54 -2.57
N TYR A 142 -9.13 -20.30 -2.13
CA TYR A 142 -9.65 -19.91 -0.83
C TYR A 142 -10.77 -18.89 -0.99
N TYR A 143 -11.93 -19.21 -0.43
CA TYR A 143 -13.14 -18.37 -0.49
C TYR A 143 -13.50 -17.91 0.91
N THR A 144 -13.79 -16.62 1.09
CA THR A 144 -14.23 -16.04 2.36
C THR A 144 -15.66 -15.55 2.27
N GLY A 145 -16.40 -15.69 3.39
CA GLY A 145 -17.79 -15.28 3.53
C GLY A 145 -17.98 -14.10 4.50
N PRO A 146 -19.25 -13.67 4.75
CA PRO A 146 -19.60 -12.51 5.59
C PRO A 146 -19.19 -12.65 7.05
N LYS A 147 -19.15 -13.84 7.58
CA LYS A 147 -18.70 -14.05 8.95
C LYS A 147 -17.19 -13.92 9.05
N ARG A 148 -16.75 -13.15 10.04
CA ARG A 148 -15.32 -13.08 10.38
C ARG A 148 -14.80 -14.49 10.67
N VAL A 149 -13.76 -14.87 9.96
CA VAL A 149 -13.06 -16.12 10.21
C VAL A 149 -12.42 -16.04 11.60
N ASP A 150 -12.94 -16.80 12.57
CA ASP A 150 -12.19 -17.09 13.78
C ASP A 150 -11.11 -18.10 13.42
N LEU A 151 -9.93 -17.57 13.23
CA LEU A 151 -8.78 -18.31 12.73
C LEU A 151 -8.21 -19.32 13.75
N ALA A 152 -8.72 -19.34 14.98
CA ALA A 152 -8.46 -20.41 15.94
C ALA A 152 -9.29 -21.69 15.69
N ASP A 153 -10.34 -21.61 14.85
CA ASP A 153 -11.37 -22.66 14.74
C ASP A 153 -11.33 -23.60 13.51
N PRO A 154 -10.61 -23.36 12.41
CA PRO A 154 -10.70 -24.25 11.24
C PRO A 154 -10.25 -25.69 11.53
N PHE A 155 -9.42 -25.89 12.55
CA PHE A 155 -8.88 -27.20 12.91
C PHE A 155 -9.61 -27.84 14.10
N LYS A 156 -10.49 -27.14 14.82
CA LYS A 156 -11.29 -27.73 15.90
C LYS A 156 -12.25 -28.80 15.40
N ARG A 157 -12.78 -28.67 14.18
CA ARG A 157 -13.73 -29.64 13.61
C ARG A 157 -13.07 -30.87 13.00
N LEU A 158 -11.82 -30.76 12.51
CA LEU A 158 -11.03 -31.91 12.06
C LEU A 158 -10.62 -32.85 13.23
N GLY A 159 -10.67 -32.37 14.47
CA GLY A 159 -10.34 -33.14 15.68
C GLY A 159 -11.52 -33.84 16.36
N HIS A 160 -12.77 -33.75 15.86
CA HIS A 160 -13.97 -34.33 16.49
C HIS A 160 -14.31 -35.78 16.07
N GLY A 161 -13.53 -36.36 15.17
CA GLY A 161 -13.65 -37.77 14.78
C GLY A 161 -12.51 -38.59 15.41
N GLY A 162 -12.80 -39.21 16.56
CA GLY A 162 -12.07 -40.33 17.18
C GLY A 162 -10.55 -40.31 17.13
N ASN A 163 -9.93 -40.69 18.23
CA ASN A 163 -8.47 -41.03 18.42
C ASN A 163 -7.53 -40.56 17.32
N SER A 164 -7.08 -39.30 17.37
CA SER A 164 -6.00 -38.83 16.49
C SER A 164 -4.72 -39.59 16.84
N LEU A 165 -4.36 -40.54 16.01
CA LEU A 165 -3.12 -41.33 16.14
C LEU A 165 -1.84 -40.48 16.03
N VAL A 166 -1.96 -39.21 15.63
CA VAL A 166 -0.82 -38.29 15.47
C VAL A 166 -1.09 -37.01 16.28
N SER A 167 -0.45 -36.92 17.42
CA SER A 167 -0.53 -35.73 18.29
C SER A 167 0.44 -34.62 17.87
N VAL A 168 1.55 -34.95 17.22
CA VAL A 168 2.60 -34.03 16.81
C VAL A 168 3.25 -34.51 15.52
N LEU A 169 3.34 -33.62 14.53
CA LEU A 169 4.12 -33.83 13.32
C LEU A 169 5.42 -33.08 13.41
N PHE A 170 6.52 -33.75 13.09
CA PHE A 170 7.84 -33.14 12.88
C PHE A 170 8.31 -33.42 11.48
N THR A 171 8.78 -32.40 10.77
CA THR A 171 9.58 -32.56 9.58
C THR A 171 10.83 -31.69 9.64
N ASP A 172 11.96 -32.24 9.22
CA ASP A 172 13.23 -31.51 9.20
C ASP A 172 13.20 -30.45 8.08
N THR A 173 12.53 -30.75 6.94
CA THR A 173 12.34 -29.81 5.85
C THR A 173 10.93 -29.87 5.25
N LEU A 174 10.39 -28.71 4.88
CA LEU A 174 9.19 -28.56 4.08
C LEU A 174 9.54 -27.74 2.84
N SER A 175 9.32 -28.29 1.67
CA SER A 175 9.52 -27.62 0.40
C SER A 175 8.22 -27.60 -0.41
N ILE A 176 7.81 -26.41 -0.83
CA ILE A 176 6.70 -26.20 -1.75
C ILE A 176 7.30 -25.49 -2.95
N ALA A 177 7.10 -26.01 -4.13
CA ALA A 177 7.62 -25.43 -5.36
C ALA A 177 6.48 -25.15 -6.34
N ASP A 178 6.54 -23.96 -6.93
CA ASP A 178 5.65 -23.52 -8.02
C ASP A 178 4.16 -23.61 -7.69
N ALA A 179 3.79 -23.19 -6.48
CA ALA A 179 2.40 -23.13 -6.06
C ALA A 179 1.68 -21.93 -6.66
N SER A 180 0.39 -22.09 -6.98
CA SER A 180 -0.52 -21.01 -7.26
C SER A 180 -1.61 -20.92 -6.18
N ALA A 181 -2.07 -19.71 -5.89
CA ALA A 181 -3.16 -19.50 -4.94
C ALA A 181 -4.09 -18.39 -5.43
N THR A 182 -5.39 -18.62 -5.25
CA THR A 182 -6.42 -17.62 -5.47
C THR A 182 -7.19 -17.38 -4.18
N VAL A 183 -7.48 -16.12 -3.86
CA VAL A 183 -8.28 -15.72 -2.71
C VAL A 183 -9.43 -14.87 -3.17
N GLN A 184 -10.66 -15.29 -2.92
CA GLN A 184 -11.87 -14.59 -3.30
C GLN A 184 -12.74 -14.27 -2.08
N ASP A 185 -13.04 -12.98 -1.89
CA ASP A 185 -14.00 -12.52 -0.87
C ASP A 185 -15.40 -12.40 -1.50
N LEU A 186 -16.25 -13.37 -1.24
CA LEU A 186 -17.62 -13.41 -1.79
C LEU A 186 -18.58 -12.37 -1.18
N ASN A 187 -18.13 -11.65 -0.13
CA ASN A 187 -18.95 -10.64 0.54
C ASN A 187 -18.91 -9.28 -0.12
N LYS A 188 -17.81 -8.96 -0.77
CA LYS A 188 -17.50 -7.59 -1.16
C LYS A 188 -17.52 -7.39 -2.66
N ASP A 189 -17.89 -8.40 -3.45
CA ASP A 189 -17.66 -8.42 -4.90
C ASP A 189 -16.24 -7.94 -5.26
N LEU A 190 -15.29 -8.17 -4.32
CA LEU A 190 -13.91 -7.82 -4.56
C LEU A 190 -13.32 -8.81 -5.56
N PRO A 191 -12.53 -8.29 -6.48
CA PRO A 191 -11.82 -9.11 -7.43
C PRO A 191 -10.87 -10.11 -6.74
N GLU A 192 -10.64 -11.21 -7.40
CA GLU A 192 -9.79 -12.29 -6.95
C GLU A 192 -8.33 -11.82 -6.78
N LEU A 193 -7.74 -12.15 -5.63
CA LEU A 193 -6.29 -12.01 -5.43
C LEU A 193 -5.61 -13.27 -5.97
N LYS A 194 -4.71 -13.10 -6.94
CA LYS A 194 -3.93 -14.19 -7.56
C LYS A 194 -2.48 -14.14 -7.12
N VAL A 195 -1.96 -15.29 -6.72
CA VAL A 195 -0.55 -15.49 -6.34
C VAL A 195 0.00 -16.61 -7.23
N ASN A 196 1.09 -16.36 -7.95
CA ASN A 196 1.71 -17.34 -8.84
C ASN A 196 3.18 -17.55 -8.47
N GLY A 197 3.67 -18.78 -8.71
CA GLY A 197 5.05 -19.16 -8.46
C GLY A 197 5.43 -19.09 -6.99
N LEU A 198 4.48 -19.43 -6.09
CA LEU A 198 4.77 -19.46 -4.65
C LEU A 198 5.68 -20.66 -4.35
N SER A 199 6.87 -20.39 -3.84
CA SER A 199 7.81 -21.38 -3.36
C SER A 199 8.11 -21.09 -1.88
N VAL A 200 8.08 -22.15 -1.07
CA VAL A 200 8.36 -22.08 0.37
C VAL A 200 9.38 -23.14 0.73
N HIS A 201 10.42 -22.74 1.43
CA HIS A 201 11.37 -23.65 2.03
C HIS A 201 11.41 -23.41 3.55
N GLY A 202 11.01 -24.42 4.31
CA GLY A 202 10.97 -24.37 5.78
C GLY A 202 11.89 -25.41 6.39
N THR A 203 12.55 -25.06 7.49
CA THR A 203 13.41 -25.98 8.26
C THR A 203 12.87 -26.16 9.67
N SER A 204 13.01 -27.37 10.22
CA SER A 204 12.54 -27.75 11.56
C SER A 204 11.08 -27.37 11.81
N VAL A 205 10.21 -27.88 10.93
CA VAL A 205 8.77 -27.61 10.99
C VAL A 205 8.10 -28.53 12.00
N ARG A 206 7.44 -27.96 12.98
CA ARG A 206 6.64 -28.67 13.99
C ARG A 206 5.18 -28.26 13.87
N VAL A 207 4.32 -29.22 13.64
CA VAL A 207 2.86 -29.05 13.71
C VAL A 207 2.35 -29.82 14.93
N SER A 208 1.76 -29.17 15.88
CA SER A 208 1.23 -29.78 17.09
C SER A 208 -0.22 -29.39 17.33
N ALA A 209 -1.05 -30.35 17.70
CA ALA A 209 -2.39 -30.08 18.21
C ALA A 209 -2.27 -29.59 19.65
N ALA A 210 -2.68 -28.38 19.94
CA ALA A 210 -2.64 -27.80 21.27
C ALA A 210 -3.91 -28.16 22.05
N GLY A 211 -3.95 -29.40 22.63
CA GLY A 211 -5.05 -29.85 23.51
C GLY A 211 -6.42 -30.01 22.82
N ARG A 212 -7.42 -30.55 23.56
CA ARG A 212 -8.76 -30.83 23.03
C ARG A 212 -9.54 -29.60 22.52
N ASN A 213 -9.15 -28.38 22.89
CA ASN A 213 -9.84 -27.13 22.58
C ASN A 213 -8.96 -26.03 21.97
N ALA A 214 -7.69 -26.26 21.75
CA ALA A 214 -6.77 -25.26 21.19
C ALA A 214 -6.27 -25.72 19.82
N GLY A 215 -6.37 -24.88 18.82
CA GLY A 215 -6.06 -25.18 17.41
C GLY A 215 -4.63 -25.70 17.15
N VAL A 216 -4.34 -25.99 15.91
CA VAL A 216 -3.03 -26.46 15.45
C VAL A 216 -1.99 -25.34 15.59
N ARG A 217 -0.85 -25.62 16.24
CA ARG A 217 0.31 -24.72 16.32
C ARG A 217 1.36 -25.16 15.30
N LEU A 218 1.76 -24.21 14.47
CA LEU A 218 2.86 -24.38 13.53
C LEU A 218 4.08 -23.59 14.07
N ALA A 219 5.18 -24.30 14.32
CA ALA A 219 6.47 -23.70 14.65
C ALA A 219 7.48 -24.05 13.55
N VAL A 220 8.21 -23.07 13.05
CA VAL A 220 9.19 -23.23 11.97
C VAL A 220 10.44 -22.46 12.37
N ALA A 221 11.61 -23.11 12.37
CA ALA A 221 12.87 -22.46 12.77
C ALA A 221 13.40 -21.52 11.70
N GLY A 222 13.41 -21.95 10.44
CA GLY A 222 13.82 -21.14 9.31
C GLY A 222 12.79 -21.21 8.18
N THR A 223 12.55 -20.09 7.51
CA THR A 223 11.62 -20.04 6.39
C THR A 223 12.10 -19.05 5.35
N ASP A 224 12.21 -19.50 4.13
CA ASP A 224 12.37 -18.68 2.95
C ASP A 224 11.11 -18.84 2.09
N LEU A 225 10.55 -17.71 1.69
CA LEU A 225 9.35 -17.63 0.84
C LEU A 225 9.69 -16.81 -0.39
N ARG A 226 9.30 -17.30 -1.55
CA ARG A 226 9.40 -16.60 -2.82
C ARG A 226 8.06 -16.67 -3.55
N VAL A 227 7.67 -15.59 -4.20
CA VAL A 227 6.50 -15.49 -5.08
C VAL A 227 6.95 -14.80 -6.35
N ASP A 228 6.54 -15.32 -7.51
CA ASP A 228 6.88 -14.71 -8.79
C ASP A 228 5.97 -13.54 -9.16
N SER A 229 4.68 -13.62 -8.79
CA SER A 229 3.78 -12.49 -8.95
C SER A 229 2.55 -12.54 -8.03
N ILE A 230 2.07 -11.34 -7.68
CA ILE A 230 0.77 -11.14 -7.01
C ILE A 230 -0.02 -10.12 -7.83
N SER A 231 -1.29 -10.39 -8.11
CA SER A 231 -2.17 -9.47 -8.82
C SER A 231 -3.59 -9.49 -8.27
N THR A 232 -4.22 -8.30 -8.25
CA THR A 232 -5.63 -8.13 -7.89
C THR A 232 -6.14 -6.81 -8.44
N LEU A 233 -7.46 -6.68 -8.58
CA LEU A 233 -8.08 -5.38 -8.79
C LEU A 233 -8.39 -4.72 -7.45
N LEU A 234 -8.19 -3.42 -7.36
CA LEU A 234 -8.59 -2.60 -6.22
C LEU A 234 -10.08 -2.22 -6.34
N PRO A 235 -10.73 -1.75 -5.24
CA PRO A 235 -12.15 -1.38 -5.27
C PRO A 235 -12.53 -0.31 -6.28
N ASP A 236 -11.58 0.54 -6.67
CA ASP A 236 -11.75 1.57 -7.70
C ASP A 236 -11.55 1.07 -9.14
N GLY A 237 -11.33 -0.25 -9.32
CA GLY A 237 -11.06 -0.89 -10.60
C GLY A 237 -9.61 -0.81 -11.06
N SER A 238 -8.72 -0.15 -10.29
CA SER A 238 -7.29 -0.13 -10.60
C SER A 238 -6.67 -1.51 -10.44
N ASN A 239 -5.71 -1.85 -11.30
CA ASN A 239 -4.97 -3.11 -11.22
C ASN A 239 -3.73 -2.94 -10.34
N LEU A 240 -3.66 -3.68 -9.24
CA LEU A 240 -2.44 -3.85 -8.43
C LEU A 240 -1.69 -5.07 -8.94
N HIS A 241 -0.42 -4.87 -9.31
CA HIS A 241 0.52 -5.92 -9.64
C HIS A 241 1.78 -5.77 -8.79
N ILE A 242 2.24 -6.86 -8.20
CA ILE A 242 3.53 -6.98 -7.53
C ILE A 242 4.28 -8.08 -8.27
N GLY A 243 5.48 -7.80 -8.74
CA GLY A 243 6.36 -8.79 -9.35
C GLY A 243 6.90 -9.75 -8.29
N ALA A 244 8.18 -9.99 -8.25
CA ALA A 244 8.72 -10.95 -7.30
C ALA A 244 8.62 -10.46 -5.85
N VAL A 245 8.29 -11.39 -4.95
CA VAL A 245 8.36 -11.23 -3.50
C VAL A 245 9.34 -12.27 -2.96
N ALA A 246 10.30 -11.87 -2.15
CA ALA A 246 11.19 -12.76 -1.44
C ALA A 246 11.25 -12.36 0.03
N LEU A 247 10.97 -13.31 0.92
CA LEU A 247 11.04 -13.12 2.37
C LEU A 247 11.91 -14.21 2.98
N SER A 248 12.82 -13.84 3.87
CA SER A 248 13.69 -14.79 4.58
C SER A 248 13.64 -14.52 6.08
N ARG A 249 13.12 -15.49 6.83
CA ARG A 249 13.13 -15.45 8.30
C ARG A 249 14.54 -15.58 8.85
N THR A 250 15.36 -16.43 8.25
CA THR A 250 16.74 -16.65 8.68
C THR A 250 17.59 -15.39 8.52
N LYS A 251 17.39 -14.64 7.43
CA LYS A 251 18.08 -13.38 7.15
C LYS A 251 17.35 -12.16 7.70
N GLN A 252 16.16 -12.34 8.25
CA GLN A 252 15.29 -11.24 8.73
C GLN A 252 15.10 -10.13 7.69
N ASN A 253 14.91 -10.50 6.44
CA ASN A 253 14.78 -9.55 5.35
C ASN A 253 13.59 -9.87 4.42
N GLY A 254 13.22 -8.87 3.63
CA GLY A 254 12.21 -8.97 2.60
C GLY A 254 12.54 -8.07 1.42
N LEU A 255 12.13 -8.52 0.24
CA LEU A 255 12.25 -7.78 -1.01
C LEU A 255 10.96 -7.96 -1.82
N LEU A 256 10.36 -6.85 -2.25
CA LEU A 256 9.30 -6.82 -3.24
C LEU A 256 9.82 -6.02 -4.44
N THR A 257 9.52 -6.46 -5.64
CA THR A 257 9.96 -5.76 -6.86
C THR A 257 8.80 -5.52 -7.81
N ALA A 258 8.95 -4.53 -8.68
CA ALA A 258 7.99 -4.20 -9.75
C ALA A 258 6.56 -4.03 -9.24
N ILE A 259 6.38 -3.24 -8.16
CA ILE A 259 5.04 -2.92 -7.65
C ILE A 259 4.43 -1.87 -8.57
N ARG A 260 3.23 -2.11 -9.07
CA ARG A 260 2.52 -1.21 -9.97
C ARG A 260 1.04 -1.12 -9.62
N ILE A 261 0.51 0.10 -9.62
CA ILE A 261 -0.93 0.38 -9.61
C ILE A 261 -1.23 1.12 -10.90
N THR A 262 -2.07 0.52 -11.74
CA THR A 262 -2.50 1.10 -13.01
C THR A 262 -4.01 1.32 -13.00
N PRO A 263 -4.49 2.50 -13.42
CA PRO A 263 -5.93 2.78 -13.46
C PRO A 263 -6.64 1.82 -14.42
N PRO A 264 -7.96 1.67 -14.31
CA PRO A 264 -8.75 0.87 -15.24
C PRO A 264 -8.61 1.42 -16.67
N PRO A 265 -8.69 0.58 -17.71
CA PRO A 265 -8.66 1.02 -19.10
C PRO A 265 -9.73 2.08 -19.37
N THR A 266 -9.40 3.09 -20.18
CA THR A 266 -10.29 4.22 -20.48
C THR A 266 -11.62 3.79 -21.12
N ASP A 267 -11.63 2.68 -21.83
CA ASP A 267 -12.81 2.12 -22.52
C ASP A 267 -13.78 1.40 -21.56
N SER A 268 -13.31 0.99 -20.39
CA SER A 268 -14.14 0.36 -19.34
C SER A 268 -14.81 1.38 -18.41
N MET A 269 -14.47 2.67 -18.53
CA MET A 269 -15.13 3.72 -17.77
C MET A 269 -16.54 3.95 -18.30
N SER A 270 -17.52 3.78 -17.42
CA SER A 270 -18.94 4.06 -17.68
C SER A 270 -19.16 5.49 -18.20
N VAL A 271 -20.33 5.72 -18.79
CA VAL A 271 -20.77 7.01 -19.40
C VAL A 271 -20.71 8.18 -18.40
N ASP A 272 -20.70 7.91 -17.09
CA ASP A 272 -20.61 8.89 -15.99
C ASP A 272 -19.16 9.18 -15.60
N ARG A 273 -18.35 9.69 -16.53
CA ARG A 273 -17.00 10.18 -16.19
C ARG A 273 -17.09 11.41 -15.29
N MET A 274 -16.53 11.29 -14.09
CA MET A 274 -16.34 12.41 -13.17
C MET A 274 -14.89 12.86 -13.14
N ALA A 275 -14.65 14.10 -12.70
CA ALA A 275 -13.32 14.69 -12.54
C ALA A 275 -12.60 14.06 -11.35
N LYS A 276 -12.22 12.79 -11.48
CA LYS A 276 -11.45 12.02 -10.50
C LYS A 276 -9.97 12.10 -10.81
N SER A 277 -9.16 12.24 -9.78
CA SER A 277 -7.71 12.09 -9.94
C SER A 277 -7.37 10.66 -10.32
N VAL A 278 -6.82 10.48 -11.51
CA VAL A 278 -6.30 9.19 -11.98
C VAL A 278 -4.85 9.06 -11.53
N MET A 279 -4.55 8.05 -10.71
CA MET A 279 -3.21 7.84 -10.18
C MET A 279 -2.59 6.59 -10.78
N THR A 280 -1.39 6.74 -11.33
CA THR A 280 -0.49 5.64 -11.68
C THR A 280 0.67 5.63 -10.68
N LEU A 281 0.98 4.45 -10.15
CA LEU A 281 2.08 4.28 -9.22
C LEU A 281 2.96 3.12 -9.68
N ALA A 282 4.27 3.34 -9.68
CA ALA A 282 5.26 2.28 -9.85
C ALA A 282 6.34 2.41 -8.77
N VAL A 283 6.82 1.26 -8.26
CA VAL A 283 7.96 1.16 -7.36
C VAL A 283 8.86 0.06 -7.89
N ASP A 284 10.14 0.37 -8.10
CA ASP A 284 11.09 -0.62 -8.59
C ASP A 284 11.34 -1.69 -7.54
N SER A 285 11.60 -1.28 -6.30
CA SER A 285 11.78 -2.21 -5.20
C SER A 285 11.42 -1.62 -3.84
N LEU A 286 10.92 -2.50 -2.97
CA LEU A 286 10.73 -2.28 -1.55
C LEU A 286 11.59 -3.29 -0.81
N VAL A 287 12.57 -2.79 -0.06
CA VAL A 287 13.54 -3.60 0.69
C VAL A 287 13.25 -3.49 2.19
N MET A 288 13.16 -4.61 2.87
CA MET A 288 12.99 -4.69 4.32
C MET A 288 14.22 -5.34 4.95
N ALA A 289 14.76 -4.73 5.98
CA ALA A 289 15.86 -5.27 6.79
C ALA A 289 15.47 -5.25 8.27
N GLY A 290 15.81 -6.31 9.00
CA GLY A 290 15.38 -6.51 10.38
C GLY A 290 13.87 -6.73 10.48
N LEU A 291 13.32 -7.55 9.57
CA LEU A 291 11.93 -8.00 9.62
C LEU A 291 11.81 -9.07 10.71
N ASP A 292 11.18 -8.71 11.84
CA ASP A 292 10.99 -9.61 12.98
C ASP A 292 9.75 -10.50 12.74
N PHE A 293 9.98 -11.66 12.13
CA PHE A 293 8.92 -12.62 11.81
C PHE A 293 8.23 -13.16 13.05
N ASP A 294 8.99 -13.45 14.12
CA ASP A 294 8.46 -14.08 15.33
C ASP A 294 7.51 -13.15 16.05
N ARG A 295 7.94 -11.93 16.26
CA ARG A 295 7.12 -10.89 16.84
C ARG A 295 5.96 -10.50 15.92
N SER A 296 6.20 -10.41 14.62
CA SER A 296 5.15 -10.07 13.65
C SER A 296 4.02 -11.10 13.64
N ILE A 297 4.33 -12.39 13.81
CA ILE A 297 3.33 -13.46 13.91
C ILE A 297 2.65 -13.43 15.27
N ALA A 298 3.40 -13.25 16.36
CA ALA A 298 2.88 -13.29 17.74
C ALA A 298 1.91 -12.12 18.01
N ASP A 299 2.28 -10.91 17.59
CA ASP A 299 1.55 -9.67 17.88
C ASP A 299 0.56 -9.27 16.77
N GLU A 300 0.44 -10.07 15.69
CA GLU A 300 -0.36 -9.74 14.49
C GLU A 300 0.00 -8.37 13.88
N ALA A 301 1.26 -7.99 13.94
CA ALA A 301 1.77 -6.70 13.54
C ALA A 301 3.01 -6.87 12.66
N LEU A 302 3.29 -5.90 11.79
CA LEU A 302 4.48 -5.92 10.96
C LEU A 302 5.60 -5.10 11.64
N PHE A 303 6.65 -5.78 12.11
CA PHE A 303 7.82 -5.15 12.75
C PHE A 303 9.00 -5.15 11.79
N ILE A 304 9.44 -3.96 11.37
CA ILE A 304 10.55 -3.77 10.44
C ILE A 304 11.51 -2.73 11.02
N HIS A 305 12.78 -3.07 11.15
CA HIS A 305 13.78 -2.11 11.60
C HIS A 305 14.05 -1.04 10.53
N ARG A 306 14.26 -1.44 9.27
CA ARG A 306 14.49 -0.52 8.15
C ARG A 306 13.72 -0.94 6.91
N MET A 307 13.02 0.01 6.31
CA MET A 307 12.33 -0.15 5.04
C MET A 307 12.88 0.86 4.03
N GLY A 308 13.25 0.41 2.84
CA GLY A 308 13.67 1.24 1.71
C GLY A 308 12.68 1.11 0.55
N ILE A 309 12.21 2.23 0.03
CA ILE A 309 11.41 2.33 -1.21
C ILE A 309 12.31 2.98 -2.26
N HIS A 310 12.59 2.26 -3.33
CA HIS A 310 13.47 2.70 -4.41
C HIS A 310 12.70 2.85 -5.71
N GLY A 311 13.00 3.90 -6.47
CA GLY A 311 12.41 4.15 -7.78
C GLY A 311 10.88 4.31 -7.72
N LEU A 312 10.37 5.11 -6.76
CA LEU A 312 8.95 5.43 -6.70
C LEU A 312 8.60 6.45 -7.78
N HIS A 313 7.75 6.08 -8.71
CA HIS A 313 7.15 6.98 -9.71
C HIS A 313 5.66 7.11 -9.46
N VAL A 314 5.19 8.33 -9.23
CA VAL A 314 3.78 8.66 -9.06
C VAL A 314 3.37 9.67 -10.12
N ALA A 315 2.40 9.32 -10.94
CA ALA A 315 1.74 10.25 -11.84
C ALA A 315 0.28 10.43 -11.39
N VAL A 316 -0.14 11.69 -11.25
CA VAL A 316 -1.51 12.06 -10.87
C VAL A 316 -2.06 12.98 -11.95
N ASP A 317 -3.07 12.54 -12.66
CA ASP A 317 -3.76 13.28 -13.70
C ASP A 317 -5.16 13.66 -13.23
N LEU A 318 -5.49 14.95 -13.26
CA LEU A 318 -6.81 15.49 -12.92
C LEU A 318 -7.40 16.22 -14.12
N ASP A 319 -8.49 15.72 -14.69
CA ASP A 319 -9.22 16.38 -15.77
C ASP A 319 -10.41 17.18 -15.22
N LYS A 320 -10.24 18.49 -15.05
CA LYS A 320 -11.30 19.40 -14.58
C LYS A 320 -12.33 19.76 -15.65
N SER A 321 -12.22 19.25 -16.88
CA SER A 321 -13.28 19.39 -17.88
C SER A 321 -14.45 18.43 -17.65
N LEU A 322 -14.28 17.46 -16.76
CA LEU A 322 -15.30 16.51 -16.33
C LEU A 322 -16.09 17.05 -15.12
N PRO A 323 -17.33 16.58 -14.89
CA PRO A 323 -18.11 16.93 -13.68
C PRO A 323 -17.34 16.55 -12.41
N GLU A 324 -17.45 17.40 -11.37
CA GLU A 324 -16.80 17.11 -10.09
C GLU A 324 -17.42 15.87 -9.41
N GLU A 325 -16.57 15.01 -8.86
CA GLU A 325 -16.99 13.88 -8.02
C GLU A 325 -17.55 14.41 -6.68
N PRO A 326 -18.57 13.76 -6.09
CA PRO A 326 -19.02 14.10 -4.75
C PRO A 326 -17.84 14.09 -3.76
N PRO A 327 -17.77 15.09 -2.86
CA PRO A 327 -16.64 15.19 -1.94
C PRO A 327 -16.64 14.03 -0.94
N GLU A 328 -15.48 13.41 -0.77
CA GLU A 328 -15.24 12.38 0.24
C GLU A 328 -14.12 12.82 1.21
N PRO A 329 -14.31 12.65 2.54
CA PRO A 329 -13.29 13.04 3.50
C PRO A 329 -11.99 12.30 3.32
N VAL A 330 -10.90 13.02 3.12
CA VAL A 330 -9.54 12.49 2.97
C VAL A 330 -8.78 12.63 4.29
N ARG A 331 -8.26 11.53 4.81
CA ARG A 331 -7.50 11.51 6.07
C ARG A 331 -6.09 12.07 5.89
N LEU A 332 -5.60 12.79 6.90
CA LEU A 332 -4.18 13.15 6.97
C LEU A 332 -3.30 11.91 7.17
N PRO A 333 -2.00 11.96 6.81
CA PRO A 333 -1.12 10.79 6.88
C PRO A 333 -1.11 10.05 8.22
N PRO A 334 -1.08 10.70 9.41
CA PRO A 334 -1.17 9.99 10.69
C PRO A 334 -2.49 9.25 10.88
N ALA A 335 -3.62 9.88 10.52
CA ALA A 335 -4.94 9.26 10.61
C ALA A 335 -5.14 8.14 9.57
N ALA A 336 -4.58 8.29 8.38
CA ALA A 336 -4.57 7.25 7.36
C ALA A 336 -3.76 6.03 7.85
N LEU A 337 -2.58 6.25 8.42
CA LEU A 337 -1.76 5.20 9.03
C LEU A 337 -2.51 4.50 10.18
N ALA A 338 -3.14 5.26 11.08
CA ALA A 338 -3.95 4.72 12.18
C ALA A 338 -5.15 3.89 11.70
N SER A 339 -5.67 4.14 10.49
CA SER A 339 -6.80 3.42 9.92
C SER A 339 -6.44 2.14 9.17
N MET A 340 -5.15 1.81 9.03
CA MET A 340 -4.72 0.59 8.35
C MET A 340 -5.32 -0.67 9.00
N PRO A 341 -5.69 -1.70 8.21
CA PRO A 341 -6.32 -2.91 8.73
C PRO A 341 -5.36 -3.87 9.44
N PHE A 342 -4.10 -3.50 9.57
CA PHE A 342 -3.06 -4.26 10.27
C PHE A 342 -2.16 -3.32 11.06
N SER A 343 -1.56 -3.83 12.13
CA SER A 343 -0.57 -3.07 12.90
C SER A 343 0.79 -3.07 12.20
N ILE A 344 1.44 -1.91 12.18
CA ILE A 344 2.76 -1.75 11.55
C ILE A 344 3.66 -0.90 12.45
N ARG A 345 4.94 -1.30 12.51
CA ARG A 345 6.02 -0.51 13.09
C ARG A 345 7.24 -0.58 12.20
N VAL A 346 7.67 0.56 11.70
CA VAL A 346 8.91 0.73 10.93
C VAL A 346 9.77 1.77 11.63
N ASP A 347 10.93 1.36 12.15
CA ASP A 347 11.79 2.30 12.88
C ASP A 347 12.38 3.35 11.96
N THR A 348 12.76 2.97 10.73
CA THR A 348 13.26 3.88 9.70
C THR A 348 12.70 3.53 8.33
N LEU A 349 12.05 4.50 7.69
CA LEU A 349 11.61 4.44 6.28
C LEU A 349 12.49 5.37 5.44
N ALA A 350 13.14 4.84 4.43
CA ALA A 350 13.89 5.60 3.45
C ALA A 350 13.19 5.58 2.09
N LEU A 351 13.07 6.73 1.46
CA LEU A 351 12.66 6.90 0.07
C LEU A 351 13.88 7.32 -0.73
N VAL A 352 14.16 6.62 -1.82
CA VAL A 352 15.35 6.83 -2.64
C VAL A 352 14.94 6.95 -4.10
N ASP A 353 15.35 8.06 -4.72
CA ASP A 353 15.11 8.34 -6.13
C ASP A 353 13.64 8.24 -6.53
N ALA A 354 12.80 9.07 -5.90
CA ALA A 354 11.38 9.14 -6.23
C ALA A 354 11.06 10.32 -7.15
N GLU A 355 10.01 10.15 -7.93
CA GLU A 355 9.46 11.16 -8.82
C GLU A 355 7.95 11.29 -8.63
N VAL A 356 7.45 12.52 -8.67
CA VAL A 356 6.03 12.83 -8.61
C VAL A 356 5.70 13.81 -9.73
N HIS A 357 4.82 13.40 -10.63
CA HIS A 357 4.28 14.23 -11.71
C HIS A 357 2.81 14.48 -11.46
N TYR A 358 2.47 15.73 -11.14
CA TYR A 358 1.07 16.16 -11.09
C TYR A 358 0.71 16.89 -12.38
N ARG A 359 -0.36 16.48 -13.04
CA ARG A 359 -0.91 17.14 -14.23
C ARG A 359 -2.38 17.48 -14.00
N GLU A 360 -2.77 18.65 -14.43
CA GLU A 360 -4.15 19.13 -14.35
C GLU A 360 -4.58 19.68 -15.70
N ARG A 361 -5.76 19.28 -16.16
CA ARG A 361 -6.39 19.83 -17.36
C ARG A 361 -7.37 20.92 -16.97
N ASP A 362 -7.16 22.12 -17.51
CA ASP A 362 -8.07 23.23 -17.28
C ASP A 362 -9.43 23.00 -17.99
N ALA A 363 -10.53 23.22 -17.26
CA ALA A 363 -11.89 22.99 -17.74
C ALA A 363 -12.28 23.84 -18.96
N LYS A 364 -11.69 25.05 -19.11
CA LYS A 364 -12.08 26.01 -20.14
C LYS A 364 -11.18 25.96 -21.37
N THR A 365 -9.88 25.79 -21.14
CA THR A 365 -8.89 25.79 -22.22
C THR A 365 -8.61 24.41 -22.79
N GLY A 366 -8.90 23.35 -22.02
CA GLY A 366 -8.53 21.97 -22.35
C GLY A 366 -7.02 21.72 -22.34
N ARG A 367 -6.20 22.68 -21.89
CA ARG A 367 -4.74 22.57 -21.82
C ARG A 367 -4.32 21.87 -20.52
N TRP A 368 -3.25 21.07 -20.61
CA TRP A 368 -2.63 20.43 -19.48
C TRP A 368 -1.52 21.30 -18.89
N GLY A 369 -1.58 21.54 -17.59
CA GLY A 369 -0.46 22.08 -16.82
C GLY A 369 0.18 20.98 -15.99
N GLU A 370 1.47 21.11 -15.70
CA GLU A 370 2.21 20.11 -14.94
C GLU A 370 3.07 20.72 -13.83
N VAL A 371 3.23 19.95 -12.76
CA VAL A 371 4.08 20.28 -11.61
C VAL A 371 4.94 19.05 -11.28
N PRO A 372 6.20 19.03 -11.74
CA PRO A 372 7.09 17.89 -11.53
C PRO A 372 7.94 18.06 -10.26
N PHE A 373 8.12 16.95 -9.54
CA PHE A 373 9.15 16.75 -8.52
C PHE A 373 9.98 15.54 -8.92
N SER A 374 11.28 15.70 -9.00
CA SER A 374 12.21 14.62 -9.36
C SER A 374 13.32 14.47 -8.33
N ARG A 375 14.07 13.38 -8.41
CA ARG A 375 15.19 13.06 -7.54
C ARG A 375 14.85 13.23 -6.05
N MET A 376 13.65 12.81 -5.68
CA MET A 376 13.18 12.92 -4.31
C MET A 376 13.84 11.86 -3.45
N SER A 377 14.33 12.27 -2.29
CA SER A 377 14.80 11.37 -1.25
C SER A 377 14.23 11.81 0.09
N ALA A 378 13.88 10.86 0.93
CA ALA A 378 13.35 11.15 2.26
C ALA A 378 13.77 10.08 3.26
N GLN A 379 13.84 10.47 4.52
CA GLN A 379 14.03 9.56 5.64
C GLN A 379 13.03 9.92 6.73
N PHE A 380 12.18 8.97 7.06
CA PHE A 380 11.23 9.08 8.17
C PHE A 380 11.58 8.08 9.26
N ARG A 381 11.26 8.42 10.50
CA ARG A 381 11.46 7.58 11.67
C ARG A 381 10.16 7.41 12.42
N ASN A 382 10.05 6.28 13.10
CA ASN A 382 8.96 5.95 13.99
C ASN A 382 7.59 5.92 13.30
N ILE A 383 7.52 5.23 12.15
CA ILE A 383 6.26 4.98 11.44
C ILE A 383 5.52 3.85 12.16
N THR A 384 4.47 4.18 12.90
CA THR A 384 3.69 3.18 13.62
C THR A 384 2.22 3.61 13.76
N ASN A 385 1.33 2.63 13.79
CA ASN A 385 -0.08 2.78 14.16
C ASN A 385 -0.40 2.02 15.45
N ASP A 386 0.61 1.72 16.25
CA ASP A 386 0.44 1.12 17.57
C ASP A 386 -0.19 2.16 18.52
N ALA A 387 -1.34 1.79 19.10
CA ALA A 387 -2.05 2.65 20.05
C ALA A 387 -1.26 2.95 21.34
N ALA A 388 -0.23 2.17 21.65
CA ALA A 388 0.63 2.42 22.80
C ALA A 388 1.69 3.52 22.55
N ALA A 389 1.91 3.92 21.29
CA ALA A 389 2.92 4.92 20.90
C ALA A 389 2.42 6.38 21.02
N THR A 390 1.53 6.69 21.96
CA THR A 390 0.85 7.99 22.06
C THR A 390 1.77 9.18 22.41
N THR A 391 2.94 8.92 22.96
CA THR A 391 3.94 9.96 23.31
C THR A 391 4.96 10.19 22.20
N ASP A 392 4.94 9.36 21.18
CA ASP A 392 5.90 9.39 20.09
C ASP A 392 5.42 10.29 18.93
N SER A 393 6.34 10.62 18.05
CA SER A 393 6.06 11.37 16.82
C SER A 393 6.75 10.74 15.63
N ILE A 394 6.09 10.73 14.50
CA ILE A 394 6.75 10.49 13.22
C ILE A 394 7.60 11.71 12.91
N THR A 395 8.87 11.53 12.64
CA THR A 395 9.76 12.61 12.23
C THR A 395 10.43 12.27 10.91
N GLY A 396 10.69 13.28 10.08
CA GLY A 396 11.33 13.04 8.79
C GLY A 396 12.02 14.26 8.22
N ARG A 397 12.90 13.98 7.27
CA ARG A 397 13.54 14.98 6.42
C ARG A 397 13.43 14.52 4.97
N PHE A 398 13.30 15.46 4.07
CA PHE A 398 13.20 15.18 2.64
C PHE A 398 13.93 16.23 1.82
N ASN A 399 14.31 15.83 0.62
CA ASN A 399 14.79 16.72 -0.41
C ASN A 399 14.21 16.29 -1.77
N ALA A 400 14.15 17.24 -2.71
CA ALA A 400 13.66 17.01 -4.06
C ALA A 400 14.22 18.06 -5.00
N THR A 401 14.10 17.82 -6.30
CA THR A 401 14.25 18.84 -7.33
C THR A 401 12.85 19.21 -7.85
N PHE A 402 12.55 20.50 -7.89
CA PHE A 402 11.28 21.06 -8.30
C PHE A 402 11.44 21.79 -9.63
N PHE A 403 10.57 21.53 -10.60
CA PHE A 403 10.71 22.02 -11.99
C PHE A 403 12.12 21.81 -12.55
N ASP A 404 12.69 20.63 -12.33
CA ASP A 404 14.00 20.16 -12.82
C ASP A 404 15.22 21.06 -12.46
N SER A 405 15.02 22.13 -11.71
CA SER A 405 16.03 23.15 -11.42
C SER A 405 16.14 23.52 -9.94
N ALA A 406 15.03 23.77 -9.25
CA ALA A 406 15.05 24.26 -7.88
C ALA A 406 15.30 23.15 -6.86
N GLN A 407 16.09 23.46 -5.84
CA GLN A 407 16.28 22.56 -4.70
C GLN A 407 15.18 22.77 -3.67
N VAL A 408 14.56 21.68 -3.25
CA VAL A 408 13.60 21.64 -2.15
C VAL A 408 14.19 20.81 -1.03
N VAL A 409 14.22 21.36 0.18
CA VAL A 409 14.59 20.62 1.39
C VAL A 409 13.54 20.87 2.46
N GLY A 410 13.28 19.88 3.30
CA GLY A 410 12.31 20.08 4.35
C GLY A 410 12.39 19.05 5.47
N THR A 411 11.64 19.36 6.52
CA THR A 411 11.42 18.50 7.69
C THR A 411 9.93 18.34 7.94
N TYR A 412 9.55 17.21 8.49
CA TYR A 412 8.19 16.88 8.86
C TYR A 412 8.18 16.25 10.24
N ALA A 413 7.20 16.62 11.07
CA ALA A 413 6.90 15.92 12.30
C ALA A 413 5.38 15.81 12.47
N ALA A 414 4.90 14.69 12.98
CA ALA A 414 3.49 14.47 13.25
C ALA A 414 3.29 13.65 14.52
N ALA A 415 2.37 14.11 15.37
CA ALA A 415 2.04 13.44 16.62
C ALA A 415 1.28 12.13 16.37
N LEU A 416 1.55 11.11 17.19
CA LEU A 416 0.86 9.82 17.18
C LEU A 416 -0.22 9.71 18.30
N ASP A 417 -0.50 10.81 18.98
CA ASP A 417 -1.48 10.92 20.07
C ASP A 417 -2.95 10.99 19.62
N GLY A 418 -3.22 10.82 18.34
CA GLY A 418 -4.56 10.96 17.75
C GLY A 418 -5.02 12.40 17.52
N SER A 419 -4.22 13.42 17.89
CA SER A 419 -4.56 14.84 17.68
C SER A 419 -4.43 15.31 16.24
N GLU A 420 -3.85 14.49 15.36
CA GLU A 420 -3.50 14.80 13.97
C GLU A 420 -2.64 16.07 13.81
N LYS A 421 -1.95 16.50 14.88
CA LYS A 421 -1.05 17.64 14.80
C LYS A 421 0.19 17.29 13.99
N PHE A 422 0.60 18.23 13.17
CA PHE A 422 1.83 18.10 12.40
C PHE A 422 2.55 19.44 12.28
N SER A 423 3.83 19.39 11.99
CA SER A 423 4.63 20.53 11.57
C SER A 423 5.44 20.18 10.33
N ILE A 424 5.60 21.16 9.46
CA ILE A 424 6.43 21.04 8.27
C ILE A 424 7.22 22.33 8.06
N THR A 425 8.49 22.18 7.76
CA THR A 425 9.33 23.29 7.28
C THR A 425 9.84 22.91 5.91
N THR A 426 9.66 23.79 4.92
CA THR A 426 10.12 23.56 3.55
C THR A 426 10.84 24.79 3.05
N THR A 427 12.00 24.59 2.44
CA THR A 427 12.78 25.66 1.77
C THR A 427 12.96 25.29 0.30
N VAL A 428 12.61 26.21 -0.60
CA VAL A 428 12.83 26.14 -2.05
C VAL A 428 13.85 27.19 -2.42
N THR A 429 14.87 26.82 -3.18
CA THR A 429 15.95 27.75 -3.58
C THR A 429 16.26 27.65 -5.07
N ARG A 430 16.66 28.78 -5.65
CA ARG A 430 17.20 28.87 -7.01
C ARG A 430 16.23 28.42 -8.11
N LEU A 431 14.94 28.82 -8.02
CA LEU A 431 13.99 28.54 -9.09
C LEU A 431 14.02 29.66 -10.14
N PRO A 432 14.44 29.41 -11.39
CA PRO A 432 14.13 30.29 -12.50
C PRO A 432 12.61 30.30 -12.67
N LEU A 433 11.97 31.47 -12.44
CA LEU A 433 10.50 31.52 -12.39
C LEU A 433 9.85 31.28 -13.76
N VAL A 434 10.62 31.29 -14.85
CA VAL A 434 10.14 30.88 -16.19
C VAL A 434 9.73 29.38 -16.26
N GLU A 435 10.31 28.53 -15.40
CA GLU A 435 10.00 27.10 -15.36
C GLU A 435 8.57 26.83 -14.88
N VAL A 436 8.00 27.71 -14.03
CA VAL A 436 6.60 27.56 -13.59
C VAL A 436 5.59 27.75 -14.72
N ASN A 437 6.02 28.22 -15.90
CA ASN A 437 5.14 28.36 -17.08
C ASN A 437 4.53 27.03 -17.52
N ARG A 438 5.16 25.90 -17.21
CA ARG A 438 4.60 24.55 -17.44
C ARG A 438 3.23 24.36 -16.74
N ALA A 439 3.03 25.07 -15.62
CA ALA A 439 1.77 25.08 -14.89
C ALA A 439 0.96 26.38 -15.14
N THR A 440 1.61 27.56 -15.04
CA THR A 440 0.89 28.84 -15.02
C THR A 440 0.31 29.24 -16.37
N GLN A 441 1.01 28.93 -17.46
CA GLN A 441 0.52 29.29 -18.80
C GLN A 441 -0.72 28.48 -19.19
N PRO A 442 -0.76 27.13 -19.11
CA PRO A 442 -1.94 26.37 -19.48
C PRO A 442 -3.11 26.55 -18.50
N LEU A 443 -2.85 26.64 -17.18
CA LEU A 443 -3.89 26.64 -16.17
C LEU A 443 -4.41 28.05 -15.84
N MET A 444 -3.60 29.09 -16.07
CA MET A 444 -3.92 30.47 -15.64
C MET A 444 -3.85 31.51 -16.75
N ARG A 445 -3.38 31.12 -17.94
CA ARG A 445 -3.06 32.05 -19.06
C ARG A 445 -2.07 33.14 -18.63
N MET A 446 -1.13 32.79 -17.77
CA MET A 446 -0.14 33.66 -17.22
C MET A 446 1.24 33.15 -17.63
N GLN A 447 2.04 34.04 -18.23
CA GLN A 447 3.40 33.77 -18.64
C GLN A 447 4.36 34.56 -17.77
N VAL A 448 5.28 33.88 -17.11
CA VAL A 448 6.44 34.48 -16.48
C VAL A 448 7.51 34.70 -17.55
N GLU A 449 7.87 35.94 -17.81
CA GLU A 449 8.87 36.27 -18.83
C GLU A 449 10.29 36.19 -18.28
N LYS A 450 10.46 36.55 -17.01
CA LYS A 450 11.74 36.49 -16.30
C LYS A 450 11.54 36.54 -14.80
N GLY A 451 12.56 36.19 -14.05
CA GLY A 451 12.62 36.25 -12.60
C GLY A 451 13.30 35.04 -12.01
N ILE A 452 13.86 35.22 -10.83
CA ILE A 452 14.50 34.15 -10.06
C ILE A 452 13.92 34.19 -8.66
N LEU A 453 13.38 33.07 -8.20
CA LEU A 453 13.11 32.83 -6.79
C LEU A 453 14.47 32.48 -6.14
N ASN A 454 14.97 33.35 -5.31
CA ASN A 454 16.24 33.12 -4.58
C ASN A 454 16.00 32.12 -3.45
N SER A 455 14.95 32.36 -2.64
CA SER A 455 14.49 31.45 -1.60
C SER A 455 13.01 31.65 -1.27
N LEU A 456 12.35 30.57 -0.90
CA LEU A 456 11.06 30.54 -0.24
C LEU A 456 11.17 29.57 0.93
N THR A 457 10.96 30.05 2.15
CA THR A 457 10.91 29.20 3.33
C THR A 457 9.51 29.29 3.95
N MET A 458 8.84 28.16 4.05
CA MET A 458 7.55 28.02 4.70
C MET A 458 7.70 27.18 5.97
N ARG A 459 7.20 27.71 7.10
CA ARG A 459 7.07 26.99 8.36
C ARG A 459 5.58 26.92 8.69
N MET A 460 5.05 25.73 8.85
CA MET A 460 3.62 25.48 9.02
C MET A 460 3.39 24.49 10.15
N GLU A 461 2.45 24.81 11.02
CA GLU A 461 1.87 23.91 12.01
C GLU A 461 0.38 23.75 11.71
N GLY A 462 -0.11 22.52 11.76
CA GLY A 462 -1.50 22.24 11.41
C GLY A 462 -2.07 21.01 12.09
N ASN A 463 -3.36 20.80 11.84
CA ASN A 463 -4.11 19.62 12.25
C ASN A 463 -5.22 19.33 11.21
N ALA A 464 -6.17 18.44 11.54
CA ALA A 464 -7.29 18.09 10.67
C ALA A 464 -8.22 19.27 10.30
N ARG A 465 -8.15 20.41 11.00
CA ARG A 465 -9.09 21.53 10.80
C ARG A 465 -8.44 22.79 10.24
N ARG A 466 -7.26 23.16 10.74
CA ARG A 466 -6.61 24.43 10.39
C ARG A 466 -5.10 24.32 10.47
N ALA A 467 -4.43 25.21 9.74
CA ALA A 467 -3.00 25.43 9.86
C ALA A 467 -2.67 26.91 9.96
N LYS A 468 -1.55 27.20 10.58
CA LYS A 468 -0.93 28.52 10.66
C LYS A 468 0.58 28.39 10.39
N GLY A 469 1.16 29.47 9.97
CA GLY A 469 2.60 29.46 9.73
C GLY A 469 3.14 30.80 9.28
N THR A 470 4.41 30.78 8.90
CA THR A 470 5.12 31.91 8.30
C THR A 470 5.65 31.51 6.92
N MET A 471 5.72 32.46 6.03
CA MET A 471 6.39 32.34 4.74
C MET A 471 7.35 33.50 4.54
N GLU A 472 8.63 33.16 4.39
CA GLU A 472 9.69 34.06 3.97
C GLU A 472 9.90 33.88 2.48
N LEU A 473 9.93 34.98 1.71
CA LEU A 473 9.98 34.98 0.27
C LEU A 473 10.99 36.01 -0.22
N ALA A 474 12.03 35.55 -0.93
CA ALA A 474 13.04 36.37 -1.59
C ALA A 474 13.11 36.05 -3.08
N TYR A 475 12.87 37.04 -3.94
CA TYR A 475 12.96 36.91 -5.39
C TYR A 475 13.48 38.20 -6.05
N THR A 476 13.97 38.06 -7.29
CA THR A 476 14.51 39.16 -8.07
C THR A 476 13.99 39.15 -9.49
N GLY A 477 13.73 40.32 -10.05
CA GLY A 477 13.46 40.54 -11.46
C GLY A 477 12.19 39.90 -12.02
N LEU A 478 11.19 39.60 -11.18
CA LEU A 478 9.95 38.96 -11.63
C LEU A 478 9.18 39.87 -12.59
N LEU A 479 8.91 39.36 -13.78
CA LEU A 479 8.07 39.98 -14.80
C LEU A 479 7.07 38.96 -15.31
N VAL A 480 5.79 39.33 -15.30
CA VAL A 480 4.67 38.46 -15.66
C VAL A 480 3.83 39.13 -16.73
N ARG A 481 3.41 38.38 -17.75
CA ARG A 481 2.45 38.77 -18.78
C ARG A 481 1.18 37.90 -18.67
N VAL A 482 0.03 38.51 -18.82
CA VAL A 482 -1.24 37.80 -18.91
C VAL A 482 -1.76 37.84 -20.33
N GLU A 483 -2.20 36.68 -20.84
CA GLU A 483 -2.73 36.60 -22.20
C GLU A 483 -4.00 37.46 -22.35
N PRO A 484 -4.18 38.18 -23.48
CA PRO A 484 -5.40 38.93 -23.76
C PRO A 484 -6.64 38.05 -23.73
N GLY A 485 -7.77 38.60 -23.25
CA GLY A 485 -9.05 37.87 -23.22
C GLY A 485 -9.17 36.88 -22.04
N THR A 486 -8.29 36.95 -21.05
CA THR A 486 -8.42 36.15 -19.83
C THR A 486 -9.68 36.57 -19.06
N PRO A 487 -10.69 35.69 -18.85
CA PRO A 487 -11.93 36.03 -18.17
C PRO A 487 -11.70 36.52 -16.76
N THR A 488 -12.52 37.51 -16.32
CA THR A 488 -12.49 38.01 -14.92
C THR A 488 -12.74 36.91 -13.89
N ALA A 489 -13.47 35.85 -14.27
CA ALA A 489 -13.70 34.69 -13.42
C ALA A 489 -12.43 33.85 -13.15
N LEU A 490 -11.39 33.89 -14.02
CA LEU A 490 -10.09 33.30 -13.73
C LEU A 490 -9.34 34.08 -12.66
N ARG A 491 -9.62 35.38 -12.52
CA ARG A 491 -9.10 36.23 -11.44
C ARG A 491 -9.68 35.89 -10.09
N SER A 492 -10.91 35.35 -10.03
CA SER A 492 -11.56 34.88 -8.80
C SER A 492 -11.21 33.42 -8.46
N SER A 493 -10.46 32.72 -9.33
CA SER A 493 -10.00 31.36 -9.12
C SER A 493 -8.90 31.29 -8.06
N MET A 494 -8.49 30.07 -7.72
CA MET A 494 -7.48 29.70 -6.71
C MET A 494 -6.21 30.58 -6.73
N PHE A 495 -5.87 31.18 -7.86
CA PHE A 495 -4.69 32.04 -8.08
C PHE A 495 -5.02 33.51 -8.31
N GLY A 496 -6.29 33.90 -8.29
CA GLY A 496 -6.73 35.26 -8.69
C GLY A 496 -6.03 36.36 -7.91
N ASN A 497 -5.88 36.19 -6.59
CA ASN A 497 -5.23 37.19 -5.72
C ASN A 497 -3.74 37.31 -5.98
N VAL A 498 -3.05 36.18 -6.26
CA VAL A 498 -1.63 36.18 -6.64
C VAL A 498 -1.46 36.79 -8.03
N MET A 499 -2.37 36.48 -8.94
CA MET A 499 -2.36 37.01 -10.30
C MET A 499 -2.62 38.53 -10.35
N ASP A 500 -3.59 39.05 -9.58
CA ASP A 500 -3.83 40.49 -9.49
C ASP A 500 -2.62 41.25 -8.90
N ALA A 501 -1.92 40.64 -7.94
CA ALA A 501 -0.69 41.19 -7.40
C ALA A 501 0.45 41.21 -8.42
N MET A 502 0.55 40.18 -9.25
CA MET A 502 1.57 40.05 -10.30
C MET A 502 1.27 40.93 -11.53
N LEU A 503 -0.02 41.11 -11.90
CA LEU A 503 -0.46 41.95 -13.03
C LEU A 503 -0.16 43.43 -12.82
N GLN A 504 -0.28 43.91 -11.57
CA GLN A 504 -0.01 45.29 -11.23
C GLN A 504 1.48 45.67 -11.36
N GLN A 505 2.36 44.69 -11.63
CA GLN A 505 3.79 44.87 -11.83
C GLN A 505 4.21 45.22 -13.26
N GLN A 506 3.33 45.09 -14.25
CA GLN A 506 3.66 45.37 -15.66
C GLN A 506 4.14 46.82 -15.91
N TYR A 507 3.89 47.71 -14.96
CA TYR A 507 4.14 49.17 -15.12
C TYR A 507 5.43 49.68 -14.53
N GLY A 508 6.36 48.83 -13.98
CA GLY A 508 7.47 49.40 -13.21
C GLY A 508 8.80 48.66 -13.16
N GLY A 509 9.07 47.74 -14.07
CA GLY A 509 10.34 46.97 -14.01
C GLY A 509 10.32 45.82 -12.99
N GLY A 510 11.26 44.89 -13.08
CA GLY A 510 11.28 43.69 -12.26
C GLY A 510 11.31 43.94 -10.76
N MET A 511 10.45 43.28 -10.00
CA MET A 511 10.38 43.39 -8.53
C MET A 511 11.45 42.56 -7.84
N THR A 512 11.95 43.09 -6.73
CA THR A 512 12.79 42.40 -5.76
C THR A 512 12.16 42.50 -4.39
N ALA A 513 12.03 41.40 -3.67
CA ALA A 513 11.54 41.39 -2.29
C ALA A 513 12.27 40.35 -1.45
N ASP A 514 12.39 40.66 -0.16
CA ASP A 514 12.87 39.79 0.89
C ASP A 514 12.01 40.07 2.13
N ARG A 515 11.07 39.17 2.44
CA ARG A 515 10.04 39.40 3.48
C ARG A 515 9.55 38.12 4.09
N GLU A 516 9.16 38.20 5.35
CA GLU A 516 8.41 37.17 6.08
C GLU A 516 6.98 37.65 6.41
N ARG A 517 5.99 36.79 6.21
CA ARG A 517 4.57 37.04 6.51
C ARG A 517 3.91 35.84 7.15
N ASN A 518 3.04 36.12 8.11
CA ASN A 518 2.20 35.11 8.73
C ASN A 518 1.01 34.75 7.81
N PHE A 519 0.60 33.48 7.84
CA PHE A 519 -0.62 33.01 7.21
C PHE A 519 -1.41 32.10 8.14
N SER A 520 -2.70 31.97 7.88
CA SER A 520 -3.59 31.01 8.52
C SER A 520 -4.63 30.56 7.50
N ILE A 521 -4.89 29.26 7.46
CA ILE A 521 -5.86 28.64 6.55
C ILE A 521 -6.71 27.62 7.29
N GLU A 522 -7.94 27.45 6.84
CA GLU A 522 -8.78 26.31 7.18
C GLU A 522 -8.52 25.17 6.20
N ARG A 523 -8.57 23.94 6.71
CA ARG A 523 -8.44 22.75 5.85
C ARG A 523 -9.80 22.42 5.24
N ASP A 524 -9.80 22.15 3.94
CA ASP A 524 -10.87 21.43 3.28
C ASP A 524 -10.74 19.94 3.59
N PRO A 525 -11.68 19.32 4.34
CA PRO A 525 -11.58 17.93 4.77
C PRO A 525 -11.59 16.93 3.60
N ASP A 526 -12.14 17.33 2.44
CA ASP A 526 -12.30 16.48 1.28
C ASP A 526 -11.07 16.52 0.35
N ARG A 527 -10.02 17.23 0.78
CA ARG A 527 -8.79 17.39 0.00
C ARG A 527 -7.57 16.78 0.69
N SER A 528 -6.62 16.32 -0.12
CA SER A 528 -5.39 15.67 0.33
C SER A 528 -4.45 16.61 1.10
N MET A 529 -3.46 16.04 1.79
CA MET A 529 -2.37 16.80 2.43
C MET A 529 -1.62 17.68 1.42
N LEU A 530 -1.42 17.22 0.19
CA LEU A 530 -0.76 18.03 -0.85
C LEU A 530 -1.57 19.27 -1.20
N THR A 531 -2.88 19.14 -1.35
CA THR A 531 -3.79 20.29 -1.55
C THR A 531 -3.76 21.24 -0.36
N TYR A 532 -3.68 20.71 0.86
CA TYR A 532 -3.58 21.52 2.07
C TYR A 532 -2.28 22.33 2.10
N LEU A 533 -1.15 21.72 1.82
CA LEU A 533 0.14 22.40 1.67
C LEU A 533 0.13 23.43 0.55
N TRP A 534 -0.52 23.10 -0.57
CA TRP A 534 -0.70 24.06 -1.66
C TRP A 534 -1.53 25.28 -1.25
N HIS A 535 -2.63 25.09 -0.53
CA HIS A 535 -3.44 26.20 0.00
C HIS A 535 -2.62 27.08 0.96
N ALA A 536 -1.80 26.48 1.83
CA ALA A 536 -0.89 27.21 2.71
C ALA A 536 0.14 28.03 1.91
N THR A 537 0.75 27.43 0.91
CA THR A 537 1.71 28.09 0.02
C THR A 537 1.06 29.26 -0.71
N ARG A 538 -0.12 29.06 -1.29
CA ARG A 538 -0.89 30.11 -1.97
C ARG A 538 -1.22 31.28 -1.03
N GLU A 539 -1.71 31.00 0.19
CA GLU A 539 -2.02 32.07 1.15
C GLU A 539 -0.76 32.83 1.56
N GLY A 540 0.35 32.12 1.83
CA GLY A 540 1.63 32.74 2.13
C GLY A 540 2.16 33.61 1.00
N LEU A 541 2.09 33.16 -0.25
CA LEU A 541 2.43 33.95 -1.43
C LEU A 541 1.52 35.19 -1.55
N THR A 542 0.22 35.02 -1.37
CA THR A 542 -0.74 36.14 -1.43
C THR A 542 -0.42 37.21 -0.38
N ARG A 543 -0.11 36.81 0.85
CA ARG A 543 0.27 37.73 1.94
C ARG A 543 1.58 38.47 1.68
N ASN A 544 2.50 37.85 0.97
CA ASN A 544 3.78 38.49 0.60
C ASN A 544 3.65 39.44 -0.61
N LEU A 545 2.86 39.07 -1.61
CA LEU A 545 2.79 39.79 -2.89
C LEU A 545 1.72 40.90 -2.92
N VAL A 546 0.51 40.65 -2.38
CA VAL A 546 -0.64 41.59 -2.47
C VAL A 546 -0.42 42.93 -1.76
N PRO A 547 0.14 43.00 -0.55
CA PRO A 547 0.33 44.28 0.14
C PRO A 547 1.21 45.25 -0.65
N GLU A 548 2.22 44.74 -1.30
CA GLU A 548 3.17 45.53 -2.10
C GLU A 548 2.52 46.11 -3.36
N ALA A 549 1.69 45.33 -4.03
CA ALA A 549 0.93 45.78 -5.17
C ALA A 549 -0.02 46.94 -4.78
N LYS A 550 -0.72 46.82 -3.66
CA LYS A 550 -1.61 47.90 -3.15
C LYS A 550 -0.83 49.18 -2.78
N GLU A 551 0.31 49.07 -2.17
CA GLU A 551 1.12 50.21 -1.75
C GLU A 551 1.70 50.95 -2.96
N ARG A 552 2.21 50.22 -3.95
CA ARG A 552 2.69 50.80 -5.23
C ARG A 552 1.57 51.50 -6.01
N MET A 553 0.40 50.86 -6.07
CA MET A 553 -0.78 51.49 -6.71
C MET A 553 -1.19 52.78 -6.02
N ARG A 554 -1.19 52.84 -4.69
CA ARG A 554 -1.42 54.08 -3.93
C ARG A 554 -0.37 55.16 -4.23
N THR A 555 0.92 54.75 -4.34
CA THR A 555 2.01 55.65 -4.65
C THR A 555 1.89 56.18 -6.08
N MET A 556 1.60 55.33 -7.08
CA MET A 556 1.38 55.76 -8.47
C MET A 556 0.23 56.74 -8.58
N VAL A 557 -0.96 56.36 -8.04
CA VAL A 557 -2.14 57.22 -8.05
C VAL A 557 -1.84 58.59 -7.39
N ARG A 558 -1.08 58.60 -6.31
CA ARG A 558 -0.67 59.82 -5.64
C ARG A 558 0.27 60.67 -6.48
N THR A 559 1.24 60.03 -7.15
CA THR A 559 2.21 60.69 -8.06
C THR A 559 1.50 61.27 -9.28
N ASP A 560 0.60 60.52 -9.88
CA ASP A 560 -0.21 60.99 -11.03
C ASP A 560 -1.12 62.14 -10.66
N LEU A 561 -1.72 62.09 -9.48
CA LEU A 561 -2.56 63.16 -8.97
C LEU A 561 -1.76 64.43 -8.69
N ASP A 562 -0.53 64.30 -8.16
CA ASP A 562 0.35 65.42 -7.89
C ASP A 562 0.92 66.01 -9.22
N ASN A 563 1.22 65.21 -10.20
CA ASN A 563 1.62 65.66 -11.55
C ASN A 563 0.45 66.40 -12.23
N TRP A 564 -0.76 65.83 -12.18
CA TRP A 564 -1.97 66.50 -12.70
C TRP A 564 -2.22 67.86 -12.04
N LYS A 565 -2.09 67.96 -10.69
CA LYS A 565 -2.18 69.23 -9.97
C LYS A 565 -1.16 70.25 -10.40
N LYS A 566 0.09 69.83 -10.60
CA LYS A 566 1.19 70.68 -11.11
C LYS A 566 0.90 71.20 -12.51
N GLU A 567 0.47 70.33 -13.42
CA GLU A 567 0.11 70.73 -14.77
C GLU A 567 -1.06 71.70 -14.81
N ARG A 568 -2.07 71.45 -13.96
CA ARG A 568 -3.25 72.33 -13.85
C ARG A 568 -2.86 73.73 -13.29
N ALA A 569 -1.96 73.78 -12.31
CA ALA A 569 -1.40 75.01 -11.77
C ALA A 569 -0.62 75.77 -12.84
N ALA A 570 0.25 75.08 -13.61
CA ALA A 570 1.02 75.71 -14.69
C ALA A 570 0.15 76.25 -15.82
N ARG A 571 -0.99 75.62 -16.12
CA ARG A 571 -1.96 76.13 -17.10
C ARG A 571 -2.72 77.35 -16.61
N LYS A 572 -2.92 77.51 -15.27
CA LYS A 572 -3.55 78.70 -14.66
C LYS A 572 -2.62 79.92 -14.63
N VAL A 573 -1.33 79.72 -14.61
CA VAL A 573 -0.33 80.80 -14.62
C VAL A 573 -0.08 81.33 -16.05
N LYS A 574 -0.45 80.55 -17.11
CA LYS A 574 -0.29 80.95 -18.52
C LYS A 574 -1.54 81.61 -19.09
N LYS A 575 -2.62 81.76 -18.33
CA LYS A 575 -3.78 82.61 -18.58
C LYS A 575 -3.70 83.88 -17.74
#